data_01f460a1346e3b6196c9528faf8050f2
#
_entry.id   01f460a1346e3b6196c9528faf8050f2
#
_cell.length_a   1.000
_cell.length_b   1.000
_cell.length_c   1.000
_cell.angle_alpha   90.00
_cell.angle_beta   90.00
_cell.angle_gamma   90.00
#
_symmetry.space_group_name_H-M   'P 1'
#
loop_
_entity.id
_entity.type
_entity.pdbx_description
1 polymer ?
#
loop_
_entity_poly.entity_id
_entity_poly.type
_entity_poly.pdbx_seq_one_letter_code
_entity_poly.pdbx_strand_id
1 'polypeptide(L)'
;MNIAVCGYYGMGRFGDDLCLRTLQKHLDGHAVYPWLPHMNPDETDAVIIGGGDLITPHYFNPYYFPAALRNHPTWVYGVGIGDDWPEETWPEDQVNLYRERVRQANKAVFRDAHSLAVASRAGFHPYPTMAPDIAFGYREPRFPVKRLSDRPTIGIVVSACSAFPLEAILRLFLRLTSEGFHLALIPVMNHPTNGFSDFNMCNRLYRALKARHPRASAEALPPFMELDVTYSIIQAMDMLISCKLHPSLVALRAGKPVFAFRKTNKLRCLLRPFGMEKYVCSVETEGEDHWPRIEDFLEHGQAKAQAALPRIRQAERESVRQLRRLKADIEQRCRQHR
;
A
#
# COMPACT_ATOMS: atom_id res chain seq x y z
N MET A 1 22.41 14.53 8.07
CA MET A 1 21.25 14.79 8.95
C MET A 1 20.61 13.46 9.34
N ASN A 2 20.05 13.43 10.53
CA ASN A 2 19.26 12.32 11.05
C ASN A 2 17.78 12.63 10.80
N ILE A 3 17.13 11.85 9.95
CA ILE A 3 15.73 12.05 9.54
C ILE A 3 14.89 10.91 10.07
N ALA A 4 14.04 11.20 11.03
CA ALA A 4 13.08 10.25 11.58
C ALA A 4 11.86 10.11 10.66
N VAL A 5 11.44 8.89 10.35
CA VAL A 5 10.22 8.61 9.58
C VAL A 5 9.20 7.95 10.48
N CYS A 6 8.08 8.63 10.70
CA CYS A 6 6.97 8.13 11.51
C CYS A 6 5.95 7.40 10.63
N GLY A 7 5.63 6.16 10.99
CA GLY A 7 4.70 5.29 10.28
C GLY A 7 4.74 3.86 10.84
N TYR A 8 4.10 2.92 10.19
CA TYR A 8 4.03 1.53 10.66
C TYR A 8 5.15 0.68 10.01
N TYR A 9 6.40 0.98 10.33
CA TYR A 9 7.58 0.40 9.69
C TYR A 9 8.26 -0.68 10.54
N GLY A 10 8.89 -1.65 9.85
CA GLY A 10 9.58 -2.76 10.52
C GLY A 10 8.66 -3.77 11.20
N MET A 11 7.36 -3.68 10.94
CA MET A 11 6.33 -4.52 11.56
C MET A 11 5.82 -5.63 10.62
N GLY A 12 6.61 -5.99 9.61
CA GLY A 12 6.27 -7.06 8.66
C GLY A 12 5.13 -6.72 7.71
N ARG A 13 4.88 -5.42 7.44
CA ARG A 13 3.94 -4.94 6.42
C ARG A 13 4.69 -4.47 5.19
N PHE A 14 4.64 -5.28 4.14
CA PHE A 14 5.31 -5.02 2.87
C PHE A 14 5.13 -3.59 2.35
N GLY A 15 3.90 -3.07 2.39
CA GLY A 15 3.59 -1.75 1.82
C GLY A 15 4.21 -0.59 2.59
N ASP A 16 4.15 -0.65 3.91
CA ASP A 16 4.73 0.40 4.76
C ASP A 16 6.26 0.37 4.66
N ASP A 17 6.86 -0.82 4.72
CA ASP A 17 8.31 -0.99 4.56
C ASP A 17 8.79 -0.57 3.17
N LEU A 18 7.97 -0.76 2.11
CA LEU A 18 8.26 -0.27 0.77
C LEU A 18 8.34 1.26 0.71
N CYS A 19 7.44 1.96 1.42
CA CYS A 19 7.49 3.43 1.53
C CYS A 19 8.75 3.89 2.25
N LEU A 20 9.08 3.29 3.40
CA LEU A 20 10.31 3.62 4.14
C LEU A 20 11.55 3.39 3.28
N ARG A 21 11.68 2.23 2.65
CA ARG A 21 12.82 1.90 1.78
C ARG A 21 12.93 2.87 0.60
N THR A 22 11.80 3.35 0.07
CA THR A 22 11.79 4.36 -1.00
C THR A 22 12.33 5.69 -0.48
N LEU A 23 11.89 6.15 0.69
CA LEU A 23 12.42 7.36 1.32
C LEU A 23 13.93 7.25 1.58
N GLN A 24 14.39 6.14 2.14
CA GLN A 24 15.81 5.88 2.39
C GLN A 24 16.65 5.97 1.10
N LYS A 25 16.15 5.42 -0.01
CA LYS A 25 16.85 5.43 -1.31
C LYS A 25 16.87 6.82 -1.97
N HIS A 26 15.89 7.69 -1.68
CA HIS A 26 15.81 9.04 -2.29
C HIS A 26 16.35 10.16 -1.42
N LEU A 27 16.48 9.93 -0.13
CA LEU A 27 17.11 10.82 0.84
C LEU A 27 18.56 10.38 1.13
N ASP A 28 19.22 9.82 0.11
CA ASP A 28 20.63 9.39 0.18
C ASP A 28 21.54 10.54 0.65
N GLY A 29 22.60 10.19 1.40
CA GLY A 29 23.45 11.16 2.09
C GLY A 29 22.92 11.60 3.47
N HIS A 30 21.77 11.08 3.90
CA HIS A 30 21.22 11.29 5.24
C HIS A 30 20.98 9.95 5.94
N ALA A 31 21.00 9.94 7.29
CA ALA A 31 20.58 8.81 8.09
C ALA A 31 19.04 8.84 8.20
N VAL A 32 18.35 8.04 7.39
CA VAL A 32 16.89 7.93 7.37
C VAL A 32 16.46 6.67 8.07
N TYR A 33 15.72 6.80 9.16
CA TYR A 33 15.36 5.66 10.03
C TYR A 33 13.90 5.72 10.47
N PRO A 34 13.28 4.55 10.74
CA PRO A 34 11.96 4.50 11.32
C PRO A 34 12.01 5.04 12.75
N TRP A 35 11.09 5.93 13.10
CA TRP A 35 10.97 6.39 14.48
C TRP A 35 10.39 5.30 15.37
N LEU A 36 11.08 5.01 16.45
CA LEU A 36 10.65 4.10 17.52
C LEU A 36 10.78 4.80 18.86
N PRO A 37 9.99 4.42 19.90
CA PRO A 37 10.02 5.08 21.21
C PRO A 37 11.38 5.10 21.93
N HIS A 38 12.32 4.25 21.49
CA HIS A 38 13.67 4.18 22.06
C HIS A 38 14.69 5.09 21.37
N MET A 39 14.28 5.79 20.31
CA MET A 39 15.16 6.72 19.61
C MET A 39 15.29 8.03 20.39
N ASN A 40 16.47 8.67 20.31
CA ASN A 40 16.71 9.95 20.94
C ASN A 40 16.14 11.09 20.08
N PRO A 41 15.14 11.85 20.56
CA PRO A 41 14.60 12.97 19.81
C PRO A 41 15.63 14.10 19.63
N ASP A 42 16.53 14.32 20.58
CA ASP A 42 17.49 15.43 20.54
C ASP A 42 18.54 15.26 19.41
N GLU A 43 18.69 14.04 18.89
CA GLU A 43 19.58 13.75 17.77
C GLU A 43 18.85 13.75 16.42
N THR A 44 17.57 14.12 16.38
CA THR A 44 16.76 14.16 15.17
C THR A 44 16.79 15.56 14.54
N ASP A 45 17.23 15.70 13.31
CA ASP A 45 17.26 16.99 12.59
C ASP A 45 15.90 17.30 11.90
N ALA A 46 15.19 16.28 11.43
CA ALA A 46 13.95 16.42 10.67
C ALA A 46 13.03 15.22 10.85
N VAL A 47 11.74 15.43 10.66
CA VAL A 47 10.69 14.42 10.81
C VAL A 47 9.86 14.30 9.53
N ILE A 48 9.67 13.10 9.05
CA ILE A 48 8.70 12.79 7.99
C ILE A 48 7.60 11.90 8.59
N ILE A 49 6.36 12.38 8.56
CA ILE A 49 5.18 11.55 8.81
C ILE A 49 4.72 11.08 7.43
N GLY A 50 4.96 9.82 7.10
CA GLY A 50 4.78 9.48 5.73
C GLY A 50 4.72 8.03 5.33
N GLY A 51 3.99 7.81 4.23
CA GLY A 51 3.70 6.52 3.64
C GLY A 51 2.66 5.71 4.43
N GLY A 52 1.60 5.29 3.76
CA GLY A 52 0.53 4.51 4.36
C GLY A 52 -0.71 5.32 4.80
N ASP A 53 -1.71 4.63 5.33
CA ASP A 53 -2.94 5.23 5.88
C ASP A 53 -2.67 5.63 7.34
N LEU A 54 -2.01 6.77 7.55
CA LEU A 54 -1.57 7.21 8.88
C LEU A 54 -2.57 8.16 9.56
N ILE A 55 -3.49 8.72 8.81
CA ILE A 55 -4.57 9.55 9.32
C ILE A 55 -5.86 8.74 9.27
N THR A 56 -6.40 8.44 10.45
CA THR A 56 -7.68 7.75 10.64
C THR A 56 -8.55 8.65 11.51
N PRO A 57 -9.33 9.58 10.94
CA PRO A 57 -9.95 10.67 11.70
C PRO A 57 -10.92 10.23 12.80
N HIS A 58 -11.41 9.00 12.73
CA HIS A 58 -12.22 8.42 13.80
C HIS A 58 -11.44 8.17 15.10
N TYR A 59 -10.11 8.02 15.01
CA TYR A 59 -9.23 7.77 16.15
C TYR A 59 -7.83 8.35 15.88
N PHE A 60 -7.35 9.25 16.73
CA PHE A 60 -5.99 9.78 16.65
C PHE A 60 -4.97 8.75 17.13
N ASN A 61 -3.97 8.46 16.29
CA ASN A 61 -2.91 7.54 16.66
C ASN A 61 -1.61 8.27 17.02
N PRO A 62 -1.28 8.40 18.33
CA PRO A 62 -0.07 9.10 18.78
C PRO A 62 1.23 8.39 18.37
N TYR A 63 1.18 7.12 17.98
CA TYR A 63 2.34 6.38 17.48
C TYR A 63 2.88 6.98 16.18
N TYR A 64 1.99 7.48 15.29
CA TYR A 64 2.39 8.12 14.05
C TYR A 64 2.71 9.61 14.22
N PHE A 65 2.25 10.21 15.31
CA PHE A 65 2.44 11.61 15.64
C PHE A 65 3.05 11.76 17.05
N PRO A 66 4.28 11.26 17.27
CA PRO A 66 4.88 11.20 18.60
C PRO A 66 5.08 12.58 19.20
N ALA A 67 4.72 12.72 20.49
CA ALA A 67 4.84 13.98 21.21
C ALA A 67 6.30 14.45 21.32
N ALA A 68 7.23 13.52 21.47
CA ALA A 68 8.67 13.80 21.57
C ALA A 68 9.23 14.53 20.32
N LEU A 69 8.60 14.38 19.15
CA LEU A 69 9.03 15.02 17.91
C LEU A 69 8.22 16.28 17.55
N ARG A 70 7.34 16.76 18.42
CA ARG A 70 6.39 17.86 18.13
C ARG A 70 7.06 19.14 17.65
N ASN A 71 8.22 19.46 18.21
CA ASN A 71 8.94 20.71 17.95
C ASN A 71 9.97 20.61 16.82
N HIS A 72 10.07 19.46 16.17
CA HIS A 72 11.01 19.27 15.06
C HIS A 72 10.44 19.74 13.73
N PRO A 73 11.26 20.21 12.78
CA PRO A 73 10.84 20.47 11.44
C PRO A 73 10.19 19.21 10.83
N THR A 74 8.89 19.29 10.50
CA THR A 74 8.08 18.12 10.13
C THR A 74 7.47 18.28 8.74
N TRP A 75 7.46 17.19 7.98
CA TRP A 75 6.76 17.04 6.71
C TRP A 75 5.78 15.88 6.80
N VAL A 76 4.51 16.12 6.44
CA VAL A 76 3.53 15.07 6.19
C VAL A 76 3.60 14.73 4.71
N TYR A 77 4.04 13.51 4.35
CA TYR A 77 4.36 13.21 2.96
C TYR A 77 3.90 11.82 2.52
N GLY A 78 3.11 11.78 1.44
CA GLY A 78 2.60 10.52 0.87
C GLY A 78 1.58 9.80 1.75
N VAL A 79 0.92 10.53 2.65
CA VAL A 79 -0.05 9.98 3.59
C VAL A 79 -1.40 9.77 2.92
N GLY A 80 -2.00 8.62 3.19
CA GLY A 80 -3.41 8.34 2.92
C GLY A 80 -4.27 8.63 4.15
N ILE A 81 -5.53 9.00 3.90
CA ILE A 81 -6.55 9.14 4.94
C ILE A 81 -7.48 7.94 4.86
N GLY A 82 -7.61 7.22 5.98
CA GLY A 82 -8.49 6.05 6.08
C GLY A 82 -9.96 6.44 6.01
N ASP A 83 -10.74 5.66 5.30
CA ASP A 83 -12.19 5.81 5.12
C ASP A 83 -12.97 4.58 5.59
N ASP A 84 -12.46 3.94 6.65
CA ASP A 84 -13.11 2.78 7.27
C ASP A 84 -14.42 3.17 8.00
N TRP A 85 -14.60 4.46 8.33
CA TRP A 85 -15.79 5.05 8.93
C TRP A 85 -16.26 6.27 8.14
N PRO A 86 -17.58 6.49 8.02
CA PRO A 86 -18.14 7.67 7.37
C PRO A 86 -17.66 8.98 8.02
N GLU A 87 -17.42 10.03 7.23
CA GLU A 87 -16.88 11.31 7.73
C GLU A 87 -17.75 11.94 8.82
N GLU A 88 -19.07 11.79 8.71
CA GLU A 88 -20.05 12.30 9.69
C GLU A 88 -19.98 11.62 11.06
N THR A 89 -19.28 10.48 11.15
CA THR A 89 -19.11 9.74 12.42
C THR A 89 -17.79 10.08 13.11
N TRP A 90 -16.97 10.94 12.53
CA TRP A 90 -15.66 11.25 13.12
C TRP A 90 -15.81 12.15 14.35
N PRO A 91 -15.26 11.76 15.50
CA PRO A 91 -15.25 12.61 16.70
C PRO A 91 -14.44 13.87 16.46
N GLU A 92 -15.04 15.04 16.72
CA GLU A 92 -14.41 16.34 16.46
C GLU A 92 -13.11 16.54 17.24
N ASP A 93 -13.02 16.01 18.45
CA ASP A 93 -11.80 16.03 19.27
C ASP A 93 -10.65 15.26 18.60
N GLN A 94 -10.94 14.11 17.97
CA GLN A 94 -9.94 13.33 17.25
C GLN A 94 -9.49 14.03 15.95
N VAL A 95 -10.43 14.62 15.21
CA VAL A 95 -10.14 15.45 14.03
C VAL A 95 -9.27 16.65 14.41
N ASN A 96 -9.56 17.31 15.55
CA ASN A 96 -8.79 18.46 16.04
C ASN A 96 -7.35 18.09 16.37
N LEU A 97 -7.09 16.91 16.95
CA LEU A 97 -5.73 16.43 17.19
C LEU A 97 -4.93 16.29 15.88
N TYR A 98 -5.53 15.72 14.82
CA TYR A 98 -4.88 15.68 13.51
C TYR A 98 -4.69 17.07 12.92
N ARG A 99 -5.71 17.95 13.02
CA ARG A 99 -5.65 19.34 12.55
C ARG A 99 -4.49 20.09 13.18
N GLU A 100 -4.34 20.00 14.50
CA GLU A 100 -3.23 20.61 15.23
C GLU A 100 -1.87 20.11 14.73
N ARG A 101 -1.71 18.80 14.61
CA ARG A 101 -0.41 18.18 14.26
C ARG A 101 -0.02 18.38 12.80
N VAL A 102 -0.97 18.23 11.88
CA VAL A 102 -0.69 18.34 10.43
C VAL A 102 -0.54 19.79 10.00
N ARG A 103 -1.27 20.72 10.64
CA ARG A 103 -1.19 22.16 10.33
C ARG A 103 0.19 22.77 10.61
N GLN A 104 0.91 22.22 11.59
CA GLN A 104 2.26 22.66 11.96
C GLN A 104 3.34 22.15 11.01
N ALA A 105 3.04 21.20 10.15
CA ALA A 105 4.01 20.67 9.18
C ALA A 105 4.44 21.73 8.17
N ASN A 106 5.70 21.67 7.77
CA ASN A 106 6.24 22.55 6.70
C ASN A 106 5.52 22.32 5.36
N LYS A 107 5.10 21.09 5.11
CA LYS A 107 4.28 20.68 3.96
C LYS A 107 3.41 19.49 4.33
N ALA A 108 2.21 19.45 3.73
CA ALA A 108 1.32 18.30 3.76
C ALA A 108 1.02 17.84 2.32
N VAL A 109 1.54 16.66 1.98
CA VAL A 109 1.43 16.05 0.66
C VAL A 109 0.70 14.72 0.81
N PHE A 110 -0.47 14.60 0.24
CA PHE A 110 -1.32 13.41 0.29
C PHE A 110 -1.11 12.55 -0.97
N ARG A 111 -1.30 11.23 -0.84
CA ARG A 111 -0.97 10.30 -1.93
C ARG A 111 -2.04 10.16 -3.01
N ASP A 112 -3.27 10.60 -2.75
CA ASP A 112 -4.40 10.44 -3.65
C ASP A 112 -5.44 11.57 -3.52
N ALA A 113 -6.34 11.66 -4.52
CA ALA A 113 -7.33 12.73 -4.60
C ALA A 113 -8.38 12.65 -3.46
N HIS A 114 -8.72 11.46 -2.97
CA HIS A 114 -9.62 11.30 -1.84
C HIS A 114 -8.99 11.89 -0.58
N SER A 115 -7.78 11.48 -0.26
CA SER A 115 -7.05 11.98 0.91
C SER A 115 -6.83 13.50 0.87
N LEU A 116 -6.50 14.06 -0.32
CA LEU A 116 -6.40 15.50 -0.50
C LEU A 116 -7.74 16.21 -0.25
N ALA A 117 -8.84 15.69 -0.80
CA ALA A 117 -10.16 16.28 -0.64
C ALA A 117 -10.61 16.29 0.83
N VAL A 118 -10.40 15.17 1.54
CA VAL A 118 -10.67 15.06 2.98
C VAL A 118 -9.81 16.02 3.78
N ALA A 119 -8.51 16.07 3.53
CA ALA A 119 -7.60 16.98 4.22
C ALA A 119 -7.98 18.45 4.05
N SER A 120 -8.44 18.82 2.86
CA SER A 120 -8.92 20.18 2.55
C SER A 120 -10.20 20.51 3.32
N ARG A 121 -11.19 19.61 3.31
CA ARG A 121 -12.48 19.81 4.04
C ARG A 121 -12.27 19.86 5.55
N ALA A 122 -11.46 18.95 6.08
CA ALA A 122 -11.16 18.89 7.51
C ALA A 122 -10.21 20.00 7.98
N GLY A 123 -9.62 20.78 7.07
CA GLY A 123 -8.71 21.87 7.42
C GLY A 123 -7.40 21.39 8.07
N PHE A 124 -6.92 20.22 7.69
CA PHE A 124 -5.70 19.65 8.28
C PHE A 124 -4.44 20.46 7.97
N HIS A 125 -4.39 21.13 6.81
CA HIS A 125 -3.28 22.01 6.46
C HIS A 125 -3.78 23.16 5.58
N PRO A 126 -3.21 24.39 5.68
CA PRO A 126 -3.69 25.52 4.89
C PRO A 126 -3.47 25.34 3.38
N TYR A 127 -2.43 24.61 3.00
CA TYR A 127 -2.06 24.39 1.60
C TYR A 127 -1.73 22.90 1.36
N PRO A 128 -2.73 22.00 1.48
CA PRO A 128 -2.48 20.58 1.22
C PRO A 128 -2.28 20.36 -0.29
N THR A 129 -1.37 19.48 -0.64
CA THR A 129 -1.05 19.13 -2.02
C THR A 129 -1.12 17.62 -2.24
N MET A 130 -1.04 17.18 -3.48
CA MET A 130 -1.04 15.76 -3.83
C MET A 130 0.21 15.39 -4.62
N ALA A 131 0.74 14.21 -4.34
CA ALA A 131 1.73 13.53 -5.17
C ALA A 131 1.33 12.06 -5.34
N PRO A 132 1.78 11.38 -6.39
CA PRO A 132 1.63 9.93 -6.46
C PRO A 132 2.23 9.24 -5.25
N ASP A 133 1.68 8.08 -4.88
CA ASP A 133 2.18 7.27 -3.77
C ASP A 133 3.71 7.13 -3.82
N ILE A 134 4.36 7.20 -2.67
CA ILE A 134 5.82 7.11 -2.50
C ILE A 134 6.39 5.89 -3.23
N ALA A 135 5.69 4.76 -3.17
CA ALA A 135 6.13 3.50 -3.75
C ALA A 135 6.24 3.52 -5.29
N PHE A 136 5.62 4.49 -5.99
CA PHE A 136 5.92 4.70 -7.41
C PHE A 136 7.36 5.12 -7.66
N GLY A 137 8.01 5.76 -6.68
CA GLY A 137 9.42 6.15 -6.75
C GLY A 137 10.40 5.03 -6.40
N TYR A 138 9.92 3.84 -6.02
CA TYR A 138 10.80 2.75 -5.63
C TYR A 138 11.72 2.31 -6.77
N ARG A 139 13.00 2.15 -6.49
CA ARG A 139 13.98 1.59 -7.45
C ARG A 139 13.84 0.09 -7.46
N GLU A 140 13.38 -0.43 -8.58
CA GLU A 140 13.04 -1.85 -8.74
C GLU A 140 14.27 -2.75 -8.55
N PRO A 141 14.15 -3.81 -7.71
CA PRO A 141 15.15 -4.85 -7.65
C PRO A 141 15.14 -5.67 -8.96
N ARG A 142 16.26 -6.27 -9.29
CA ARG A 142 16.39 -7.17 -10.45
C ARG A 142 16.73 -8.58 -10.01
N PHE A 143 15.87 -9.16 -9.19
CA PHE A 143 16.07 -10.54 -8.76
C PHE A 143 15.48 -11.51 -9.78
N PRO A 144 16.23 -12.56 -10.18
CA PRO A 144 15.69 -13.59 -11.04
C PRO A 144 14.69 -14.43 -10.26
N VAL A 145 13.42 -14.40 -10.65
CA VAL A 145 12.36 -15.23 -10.06
C VAL A 145 12.07 -16.38 -11.00
N LYS A 146 12.14 -17.61 -10.48
CA LYS A 146 11.75 -18.80 -11.22
C LYS A 146 10.25 -18.74 -11.52
N ARG A 147 9.87 -19.12 -12.74
CA ARG A 147 8.46 -19.34 -13.07
C ARG A 147 7.87 -20.43 -12.17
N LEU A 148 6.76 -20.12 -11.51
CA LEU A 148 6.15 -21.00 -10.50
C LEU A 148 5.39 -22.17 -11.14
N SER A 149 4.89 -21.99 -12.38
CA SER A 149 4.12 -22.99 -13.11
C SER A 149 4.26 -22.78 -14.63
N ASP A 150 4.03 -23.83 -15.40
CA ASP A 150 3.87 -23.72 -16.87
C ASP A 150 2.53 -23.09 -17.27
N ARG A 151 1.58 -23.00 -16.34
CA ARG A 151 0.29 -22.34 -16.51
C ARG A 151 0.42 -20.84 -16.25
N PRO A 152 -0.45 -19.99 -16.83
CA PRO A 152 -0.55 -18.59 -16.44
C PRO A 152 -0.80 -18.48 -14.93
N THR A 153 0.00 -17.66 -14.25
CA THR A 153 0.00 -17.58 -12.78
C THR A 153 -0.70 -16.31 -12.30
N ILE A 154 -1.72 -16.50 -11.47
CA ILE A 154 -2.40 -15.42 -10.77
C ILE A 154 -1.82 -15.30 -9.36
N GLY A 155 -1.18 -14.15 -9.05
CA GLY A 155 -0.82 -13.80 -7.70
C GLY A 155 -2.08 -13.44 -6.90
N ILE A 156 -2.24 -14.05 -5.74
CA ILE A 156 -3.38 -13.81 -4.84
C ILE A 156 -2.86 -13.15 -3.56
N VAL A 157 -3.30 -11.92 -3.30
CA VAL A 157 -2.97 -11.19 -2.09
C VAL A 157 -4.24 -10.95 -1.28
N VAL A 158 -4.39 -11.71 -0.23
CA VAL A 158 -5.51 -11.60 0.74
C VAL A 158 -5.14 -10.70 1.92
N SER A 159 -6.11 -10.39 2.78
CA SER A 159 -5.90 -9.65 4.01
C SER A 159 -6.43 -10.44 5.20
N ALA A 160 -5.58 -10.78 6.13
CA ALA A 160 -5.96 -11.43 7.38
C ALA A 160 -6.86 -10.54 8.28
N CYS A 161 -6.81 -9.21 8.07
CA CYS A 161 -7.61 -8.24 8.82
C CYS A 161 -9.03 -8.03 8.25
N SER A 162 -9.35 -8.63 7.11
CA SER A 162 -10.67 -8.47 6.48
C SER A 162 -11.54 -9.68 6.78
N ALA A 163 -12.80 -9.45 7.12
CA ALA A 163 -13.81 -10.50 7.18
C ALA A 163 -14.11 -10.98 5.75
N PHE A 164 -13.24 -11.81 5.21
CA PHE A 164 -13.44 -12.39 3.89
C PHE A 164 -14.44 -13.55 3.99
N PRO A 165 -15.48 -13.56 3.14
CA PRO A 165 -16.37 -14.72 3.03
C PRO A 165 -15.55 -15.88 2.43
N LEU A 166 -15.00 -16.73 3.30
CA LEU A 166 -14.12 -17.84 2.94
C LEU A 166 -14.69 -18.69 1.80
N GLU A 167 -16.00 -18.99 1.85
CA GLU A 167 -16.68 -19.79 0.84
C GLU A 167 -16.71 -19.10 -0.55
N ALA A 168 -16.93 -17.79 -0.59
CA ALA A 168 -16.92 -17.05 -1.85
C ALA A 168 -15.54 -17.06 -2.50
N ILE A 169 -14.49 -16.87 -1.69
CA ILE A 169 -13.10 -16.92 -2.18
C ILE A 169 -12.75 -18.33 -2.67
N LEU A 170 -13.15 -19.37 -1.96
CA LEU A 170 -12.88 -20.74 -2.37
C LEU A 170 -13.62 -21.10 -3.66
N ARG A 171 -14.87 -20.67 -3.86
CA ARG A 171 -15.56 -20.82 -5.15
C ARG A 171 -14.81 -20.12 -6.28
N LEU A 172 -14.33 -18.90 -6.05
CA LEU A 172 -13.51 -18.18 -7.00
C LEU A 172 -12.23 -18.97 -7.35
N PHE A 173 -11.50 -19.46 -6.36
CA PHE A 173 -10.25 -20.21 -6.56
C PHE A 173 -10.50 -21.52 -7.32
N LEU A 174 -11.57 -22.24 -6.98
CA LEU A 174 -11.96 -23.45 -7.69
C LEU A 174 -12.21 -23.14 -9.18
N ARG A 175 -12.93 -22.06 -9.48
CA ARG A 175 -13.24 -21.68 -10.85
C ARG A 175 -11.98 -21.24 -11.60
N LEU A 176 -11.13 -20.41 -11.03
CA LEU A 176 -9.86 -20.00 -11.65
C LEU A 176 -8.95 -21.20 -11.95
N THR A 177 -8.86 -22.16 -11.05
CA THR A 177 -8.04 -23.36 -11.31
C THR A 177 -8.65 -24.30 -12.34
N SER A 178 -9.98 -24.34 -12.48
CA SER A 178 -10.66 -25.09 -13.55
C SER A 178 -10.49 -24.42 -14.92
N GLU A 179 -10.36 -23.09 -14.97
CA GLU A 179 -10.01 -22.34 -16.20
C GLU A 179 -8.51 -22.44 -16.58
N GLY A 180 -7.74 -23.24 -15.84
CA GLY A 180 -6.35 -23.57 -16.19
C GLY A 180 -5.30 -22.66 -15.56
N PHE A 181 -5.67 -21.75 -14.65
CA PHE A 181 -4.69 -20.89 -13.96
C PHE A 181 -3.98 -21.62 -12.82
N HIS A 182 -2.74 -21.19 -12.56
CA HIS A 182 -2.03 -21.47 -11.31
C HIS A 182 -2.23 -20.33 -10.33
N LEU A 183 -2.52 -20.64 -9.06
CA LEU A 183 -2.72 -19.64 -8.02
C LEU A 183 -1.52 -19.60 -7.06
N ALA A 184 -0.83 -18.47 -7.01
CA ALA A 184 0.23 -18.21 -6.04
C ALA A 184 -0.30 -17.30 -4.92
N LEU A 185 -0.52 -17.85 -3.72
CA LEU A 185 -0.98 -17.08 -2.57
C LEU A 185 0.22 -16.41 -1.92
N ILE A 186 0.25 -15.07 -1.94
CA ILE A 186 1.40 -14.26 -1.53
C ILE A 186 1.09 -13.54 -0.22
N PRO A 187 1.69 -13.96 0.90
CA PRO A 187 1.54 -13.25 2.18
C PRO A 187 2.40 -11.99 2.19
N VAL A 188 1.80 -10.85 2.53
CA VAL A 188 2.46 -9.52 2.51
C VAL A 188 2.34 -8.77 3.84
N MET A 189 1.72 -9.40 4.85
CA MET A 189 1.66 -8.92 6.22
C MET A 189 1.89 -10.10 7.16
N ASN A 190 3.03 -10.11 7.83
CA ASN A 190 3.49 -11.25 8.63
C ASN A 190 4.01 -10.77 9.98
N HIS A 191 3.18 -10.04 10.73
CA HIS A 191 3.57 -9.56 12.06
C HIS A 191 3.72 -10.74 13.01
N PRO A 192 4.85 -10.86 13.72
CA PRO A 192 5.16 -12.04 14.51
C PRO A 192 4.29 -12.20 15.78
N THR A 193 3.71 -11.12 16.30
CA THR A 193 3.12 -11.12 17.66
C THR A 193 1.61 -10.89 17.72
N ASN A 194 0.95 -10.40 16.67
CA ASN A 194 -0.46 -9.99 16.77
C ASN A 194 -1.48 -10.96 16.17
N GLY A 195 -1.08 -12.15 15.79
CA GLY A 195 -1.99 -13.16 15.23
C GLY A 195 -2.54 -12.86 13.82
N PHE A 196 -2.42 -11.62 13.34
CA PHE A 196 -2.85 -11.22 12.01
C PHE A 196 -1.74 -11.50 11.00
N SER A 197 -1.67 -12.74 10.55
CA SER A 197 -0.70 -13.17 9.54
C SER A 197 -1.40 -13.54 8.25
N ASP A 198 -1.03 -12.85 7.16
CA ASP A 198 -1.49 -13.23 5.83
C ASP A 198 -1.03 -14.65 5.47
N PHE A 199 0.12 -15.09 5.99
CA PHE A 199 0.62 -16.45 5.78
C PHE A 199 -0.35 -17.51 6.33
N ASN A 200 -0.87 -17.31 7.53
CA ASN A 200 -1.86 -18.22 8.12
C ASN A 200 -3.15 -18.25 7.27
N MET A 201 -3.59 -17.10 6.78
CA MET A 201 -4.75 -17.02 5.89
C MET A 201 -4.48 -17.71 4.55
N CYS A 202 -3.33 -17.47 3.92
CA CYS A 202 -2.92 -18.13 2.68
C CYS A 202 -2.90 -19.66 2.85
N ASN A 203 -2.30 -20.17 3.92
CA ASN A 203 -2.28 -21.59 4.21
C ASN A 203 -3.66 -22.19 4.46
N ARG A 204 -4.53 -21.46 5.18
CA ARG A 204 -5.92 -21.89 5.40
C ARG A 204 -6.68 -22.01 4.08
N LEU A 205 -6.57 -21.03 3.21
CA LEU A 205 -7.19 -21.03 1.87
C LEU A 205 -6.63 -22.13 0.98
N TYR A 206 -5.30 -22.29 0.95
CA TYR A 206 -4.64 -23.34 0.20
C TYR A 206 -5.10 -24.74 0.63
N ARG A 207 -5.09 -25.03 1.94
CA ARG A 207 -5.55 -26.33 2.46
C ARG A 207 -7.02 -26.60 2.15
N ALA A 208 -7.88 -25.59 2.31
CA ALA A 208 -9.30 -25.71 2.00
C ALA A 208 -9.56 -25.94 0.50
N LEU A 209 -8.78 -25.30 -0.37
CA LEU A 209 -8.81 -25.52 -1.82
C LEU A 209 -8.38 -26.95 -2.18
N LYS A 210 -7.25 -27.40 -1.60
CA LYS A 210 -6.72 -28.75 -1.87
C LYS A 210 -7.62 -29.86 -1.31
N ALA A 211 -8.29 -29.63 -0.19
CA ALA A 211 -9.26 -30.59 0.35
C ALA A 211 -10.47 -30.80 -0.58
N ARG A 212 -10.92 -29.74 -1.26
CA ARG A 212 -12.06 -29.82 -2.20
C ARG A 212 -11.63 -30.25 -3.59
N HIS A 213 -10.44 -29.84 -4.01
CA HIS A 213 -9.91 -30.14 -5.34
C HIS A 213 -8.40 -30.46 -5.25
N PRO A 214 -8.04 -31.73 -4.97
CA PRO A 214 -6.63 -32.14 -4.76
C PRO A 214 -5.70 -31.79 -5.93
N ARG A 215 -6.22 -31.76 -7.16
CA ARG A 215 -5.48 -31.46 -8.40
C ARG A 215 -5.43 -29.96 -8.74
N ALA A 216 -6.04 -29.07 -7.93
CA ALA A 216 -5.97 -27.63 -8.17
C ALA A 216 -4.52 -27.17 -8.25
N SER A 217 -4.21 -26.39 -9.30
CA SER A 217 -2.87 -25.82 -9.48
C SER A 217 -2.72 -24.60 -8.60
N ALA A 218 -2.15 -24.77 -7.41
CA ALA A 218 -1.98 -23.69 -6.46
C ALA A 218 -0.83 -23.99 -5.50
N GLU A 219 -0.24 -22.91 -4.96
CA GLU A 219 0.71 -22.94 -3.85
C GLU A 219 0.51 -21.76 -2.88
N ALA A 220 0.86 -21.95 -1.63
CA ALA A 220 0.97 -20.89 -0.64
C ALA A 220 2.45 -20.58 -0.45
N LEU A 221 2.87 -19.38 -0.81
CA LEU A 221 4.25 -18.97 -0.69
C LEU A 221 4.62 -18.73 0.79
N PRO A 222 5.89 -18.96 1.18
CA PRO A 222 6.34 -18.64 2.52
C PRO A 222 6.33 -17.13 2.75
N PRO A 223 6.30 -16.69 4.03
CA PRO A 223 6.45 -15.28 4.35
C PRO A 223 7.91 -14.87 4.12
N PHE A 224 8.14 -14.06 3.10
CA PHE A 224 9.46 -13.50 2.84
C PHE A 224 9.67 -12.27 3.72
N MET A 225 10.75 -12.27 4.49
CA MET A 225 11.14 -11.12 5.32
C MET A 225 11.86 -10.05 4.49
N GLU A 226 12.47 -10.45 3.37
CA GLU A 226 13.15 -9.51 2.47
C GLU A 226 12.16 -8.86 1.51
N LEU A 227 12.09 -7.53 1.58
CA LEU A 227 11.18 -6.72 0.78
C LEU A 227 11.36 -6.94 -0.72
N ASP A 228 12.63 -6.92 -1.18
CA ASP A 228 12.96 -6.99 -2.61
C ASP A 228 12.62 -8.36 -3.21
N VAL A 229 12.62 -9.43 -2.39
CA VAL A 229 12.17 -10.77 -2.80
C VAL A 229 10.66 -10.75 -3.04
N THR A 230 9.87 -10.24 -2.08
CA THR A 230 8.41 -10.12 -2.23
C THR A 230 8.04 -9.24 -3.41
N TYR A 231 8.75 -8.11 -3.59
CA TYR A 231 8.58 -7.21 -4.74
C TYR A 231 8.79 -7.95 -6.06
N SER A 232 9.90 -8.69 -6.19
CA SER A 232 10.25 -9.44 -7.40
C SER A 232 9.26 -10.55 -7.71
N ILE A 233 8.76 -11.24 -6.69
CA ILE A 233 7.74 -12.29 -6.83
C ILE A 233 6.44 -11.68 -7.38
N ILE A 234 5.98 -10.55 -6.85
CA ILE A 234 4.76 -9.89 -7.36
C ILE A 234 4.93 -9.49 -8.82
N GLN A 235 6.10 -8.96 -9.20
CA GLN A 235 6.39 -8.60 -10.60
C GLN A 235 6.39 -9.82 -11.55
N ALA A 236 6.76 -10.99 -11.05
CA ALA A 236 6.82 -12.22 -11.85
C ALA A 236 5.45 -12.84 -12.11
N MET A 237 4.39 -12.42 -11.42
CA MET A 237 3.03 -12.91 -11.70
C MET A 237 2.54 -12.42 -13.07
N ASP A 238 1.71 -13.22 -13.75
CA ASP A 238 1.09 -12.81 -15.01
C ASP A 238 -0.03 -11.81 -14.77
N MET A 239 -0.75 -11.94 -13.65
CA MET A 239 -1.78 -11.02 -13.18
C MET A 239 -1.91 -11.10 -11.66
N LEU A 240 -2.61 -10.11 -11.07
CA LEU A 240 -2.78 -10.04 -9.62
C LEU A 240 -4.27 -9.87 -9.25
N ILE A 241 -4.73 -10.67 -8.29
CA ILE A 241 -6.00 -10.44 -7.56
C ILE A 241 -5.63 -10.04 -6.14
N SER A 242 -6.00 -8.84 -5.71
CA SER A 242 -5.44 -8.27 -4.50
C SER A 242 -6.45 -7.48 -3.66
N CYS A 243 -6.29 -7.57 -2.34
CA CYS A 243 -7.01 -6.75 -1.37
C CYS A 243 -6.13 -5.62 -0.80
N LYS A 244 -4.90 -5.47 -1.30
CA LYS A 244 -3.91 -4.53 -0.74
C LYS A 244 -3.35 -3.60 -1.80
N LEU A 245 -3.16 -2.32 -1.41
CA LEU A 245 -2.75 -1.25 -2.30
C LEU A 245 -1.36 -1.48 -2.89
N HIS A 246 -0.34 -1.66 -2.04
CA HIS A 246 1.05 -1.68 -2.52
C HIS A 246 1.40 -2.89 -3.40
N PRO A 247 0.94 -4.13 -3.11
CA PRO A 247 1.09 -5.23 -4.07
C PRO A 247 0.44 -4.92 -5.42
N SER A 248 -0.75 -4.28 -5.41
CA SER A 248 -1.42 -3.84 -6.63
C SER A 248 -0.60 -2.81 -7.40
N LEU A 249 -0.01 -1.83 -6.69
CA LEU A 249 0.88 -0.84 -7.27
C LEU A 249 2.12 -1.48 -7.92
N VAL A 250 2.73 -2.46 -7.26
CA VAL A 250 3.90 -3.18 -7.79
C VAL A 250 3.54 -3.93 -9.09
N ALA A 251 2.42 -4.64 -9.12
CA ALA A 251 1.94 -5.32 -10.31
C ALA A 251 1.66 -4.34 -11.46
N LEU A 252 1.00 -3.20 -11.17
CA LEU A 252 0.76 -2.14 -12.16
C LEU A 252 2.06 -1.60 -12.77
N ARG A 253 3.05 -1.32 -11.94
CA ARG A 253 4.37 -0.85 -12.39
C ARG A 253 5.06 -1.86 -13.32
N ALA A 254 4.84 -3.14 -13.09
CA ALA A 254 5.31 -4.23 -13.97
C ALA A 254 4.46 -4.42 -15.24
N GLY A 255 3.42 -3.60 -15.45
CA GLY A 255 2.51 -3.73 -16.59
C GLY A 255 1.59 -4.95 -16.49
N LYS A 256 1.37 -5.44 -15.27
CA LYS A 256 0.51 -6.58 -15.01
C LYS A 256 -0.91 -6.11 -14.66
N PRO A 257 -1.96 -6.82 -15.16
CA PRO A 257 -3.33 -6.48 -14.82
C PRO A 257 -3.62 -6.76 -13.33
N VAL A 258 -4.47 -5.92 -12.74
CA VAL A 258 -4.87 -6.02 -11.34
C VAL A 258 -6.37 -6.04 -11.22
N PHE A 259 -6.90 -7.07 -10.56
CA PHE A 259 -8.27 -7.11 -10.05
C PHE A 259 -8.23 -6.87 -8.54
N ALA A 260 -9.05 -5.97 -8.04
CA ALA A 260 -8.99 -5.56 -6.64
C ALA A 260 -10.30 -5.81 -5.90
N PHE A 261 -10.21 -6.48 -4.77
CA PHE A 261 -11.28 -6.51 -3.78
C PHE A 261 -11.02 -5.45 -2.73
N ARG A 262 -11.99 -4.58 -2.47
CA ARG A 262 -11.85 -3.45 -1.55
C ARG A 262 -12.79 -3.52 -0.37
N LYS A 263 -12.31 -3.04 0.78
CA LYS A 263 -13.13 -2.59 1.90
C LYS A 263 -13.24 -1.05 1.90
N THR A 264 -12.19 -0.35 1.46
CA THR A 264 -12.03 1.11 1.48
C THR A 264 -11.74 1.66 0.07
N ASN A 265 -11.78 2.98 -0.12
CA ASN A 265 -11.58 3.60 -1.44
C ASN A 265 -10.15 3.58 -1.97
N LYS A 266 -9.15 3.25 -1.16
CA LYS A 266 -7.73 3.34 -1.54
C LYS A 266 -7.36 2.57 -2.82
N LEU A 267 -7.92 1.36 -3.03
CA LEU A 267 -7.68 0.59 -4.27
C LEU A 267 -8.37 1.23 -5.48
N ARG A 268 -9.56 1.81 -5.27
CA ARG A 268 -10.24 2.59 -6.32
C ARG A 268 -9.42 3.82 -6.70
N CYS A 269 -8.91 4.56 -5.71
CA CYS A 269 -8.04 5.72 -5.92
C CYS A 269 -6.76 5.35 -6.66
N LEU A 270 -6.20 4.17 -6.40
CA LEU A 270 -5.04 3.66 -7.12
C LEU A 270 -5.37 3.33 -8.58
N LEU A 271 -6.47 2.59 -8.86
CA LEU A 271 -6.75 2.01 -10.17
C LEU A 271 -7.45 3.00 -11.13
N ARG A 272 -8.24 3.94 -10.60
CA ARG A 272 -9.00 4.91 -11.38
C ARG A 272 -8.17 5.76 -12.34
N PRO A 273 -7.02 6.36 -11.95
CA PRO A 273 -6.19 7.15 -12.85
C PRO A 273 -5.66 6.36 -14.05
N PHE A 274 -5.61 5.04 -13.93
CA PHE A 274 -5.11 4.14 -14.97
C PHE A 274 -6.23 3.50 -15.83
N GLY A 275 -7.51 3.87 -15.57
CA GLY A 275 -8.65 3.36 -16.33
C GLY A 275 -9.05 1.92 -15.98
N MET A 276 -8.65 1.44 -14.80
CA MET A 276 -8.94 0.09 -14.33
C MET A 276 -9.95 0.05 -13.18
N GLU A 277 -10.68 1.14 -12.95
CA GLU A 277 -11.67 1.24 -11.86
C GLU A 277 -12.76 0.15 -11.94
N LYS A 278 -13.13 -0.30 -13.14
CA LYS A 278 -14.12 -1.37 -13.31
C LYS A 278 -13.70 -2.71 -12.70
N TYR A 279 -12.40 -2.92 -12.48
CA TYR A 279 -11.84 -4.11 -11.83
C TYR A 279 -11.70 -3.97 -10.32
N VAL A 280 -12.44 -3.03 -9.71
CA VAL A 280 -12.51 -2.88 -8.27
C VAL A 280 -13.89 -3.29 -7.78
N CYS A 281 -13.96 -4.34 -6.97
CA CYS A 281 -15.20 -4.85 -6.37
C CYS A 281 -15.21 -4.64 -4.85
N SER A 282 -16.39 -4.51 -4.25
CA SER A 282 -16.54 -4.56 -2.80
C SER A 282 -16.46 -6.01 -2.30
N VAL A 283 -15.89 -6.21 -1.11
CA VAL A 283 -15.86 -7.53 -0.45
C VAL A 283 -17.16 -7.79 0.31
N GLU A 284 -17.88 -6.74 0.66
CA GLU A 284 -18.98 -6.78 1.63
C GLU A 284 -20.34 -7.15 1.01
N THR A 285 -20.45 -7.25 -0.31
CA THR A 285 -21.68 -7.68 -0.99
C THR A 285 -21.82 -9.19 -0.93
N GLU A 286 -22.42 -9.69 0.15
CA GLU A 286 -22.87 -11.10 0.22
C GLU A 286 -23.86 -11.36 -0.92
N GLY A 287 -23.57 -12.38 -1.74
CA GLY A 287 -24.43 -12.80 -2.84
C GLY A 287 -24.16 -12.16 -4.20
N GLU A 288 -23.29 -11.15 -4.30
CA GLU A 288 -22.87 -10.62 -5.62
C GLU A 288 -21.96 -11.63 -6.34
N ASP A 289 -22.38 -12.05 -7.54
CA ASP A 289 -21.51 -12.85 -8.41
C ASP A 289 -20.50 -11.92 -9.10
N HIS A 290 -19.28 -11.93 -8.60
CA HIS A 290 -18.18 -11.14 -9.20
C HIS A 290 -17.61 -11.77 -10.48
N TRP A 291 -18.07 -12.98 -10.84
CA TRP A 291 -17.46 -13.72 -11.95
C TRP A 291 -17.53 -12.99 -13.29
N PRO A 292 -18.63 -12.37 -13.73
CA PRO A 292 -18.66 -11.67 -15.00
C PRO A 292 -17.58 -10.57 -15.12
N ARG A 293 -17.27 -9.89 -14.02
CA ARG A 293 -16.20 -8.88 -13.99
C ARG A 293 -14.80 -9.50 -14.00
N ILE A 294 -14.66 -10.66 -13.36
CA ILE A 294 -13.39 -11.41 -13.36
C ILE A 294 -13.14 -12.00 -14.75
N GLU A 295 -14.15 -12.51 -15.40
CA GLU A 295 -14.08 -13.01 -16.76
C GLU A 295 -13.66 -11.91 -17.75
N ASP A 296 -14.30 -10.74 -17.71
CA ASP A 296 -13.85 -9.55 -18.46
C ASP A 296 -12.41 -9.14 -18.11
N PHE A 297 -12.01 -9.27 -16.84
CA PHE A 297 -10.64 -9.00 -16.43
C PHE A 297 -9.64 -10.01 -17.00
N LEU A 298 -9.97 -11.29 -16.97
CA LEU A 298 -9.11 -12.35 -17.54
C LEU A 298 -8.90 -12.16 -19.04
N GLU A 299 -9.96 -11.75 -19.75
CA GLU A 299 -9.92 -11.54 -21.20
C GLU A 299 -9.24 -10.22 -21.61
N HIS A 300 -9.57 -9.11 -20.92
CA HIS A 300 -9.20 -7.77 -21.39
C HIS A 300 -8.19 -7.06 -20.46
N GLY A 301 -7.91 -7.60 -19.27
CA GLY A 301 -7.08 -6.95 -18.26
C GLY A 301 -5.68 -6.65 -18.74
N GLN A 302 -5.05 -7.57 -19.48
CA GLN A 302 -3.69 -7.38 -20.00
C GLN A 302 -3.61 -6.22 -21.00
N ALA A 303 -4.56 -6.11 -21.91
CA ALA A 303 -4.61 -5.00 -22.87
C ALA A 303 -4.79 -3.65 -22.15
N LYS A 304 -5.63 -3.61 -21.12
CA LYS A 304 -5.82 -2.40 -20.30
C LYS A 304 -4.58 -2.03 -19.50
N ALA A 305 -3.89 -3.00 -18.92
CA ALA A 305 -2.64 -2.76 -18.18
C ALA A 305 -1.56 -2.19 -19.13
N GLN A 306 -1.43 -2.72 -20.34
CA GLN A 306 -0.50 -2.20 -21.35
C GLN A 306 -0.88 -0.77 -21.78
N ALA A 307 -2.15 -0.49 -22.02
CA ALA A 307 -2.63 0.85 -22.37
C ALA A 307 -2.42 1.87 -21.22
N ALA A 308 -2.35 1.41 -19.98
CA ALA A 308 -2.09 2.26 -18.82
C ALA A 308 -0.60 2.58 -18.60
N LEU A 309 0.33 1.83 -19.18
CA LEU A 309 1.77 1.99 -18.95
C LEU A 309 2.30 3.42 -19.11
N PRO A 310 1.93 4.21 -20.14
CA PRO A 310 2.40 5.59 -20.24
C PRO A 310 2.06 6.44 -19.02
N ARG A 311 0.83 6.30 -18.49
CA ARG A 311 0.36 7.01 -17.28
C ARG A 311 1.05 6.51 -16.02
N ILE A 312 1.28 5.20 -15.91
CA ILE A 312 2.04 4.60 -14.81
C ILE A 312 3.47 5.14 -14.80
N ARG A 313 4.14 5.16 -15.96
CA ARG A 313 5.50 5.74 -16.08
C ARG A 313 5.54 7.25 -15.79
N GLN A 314 4.46 7.97 -16.09
CA GLN A 314 4.31 9.37 -15.69
C GLN A 314 4.21 9.50 -14.16
N ALA A 315 3.41 8.68 -13.49
CA ALA A 315 3.29 8.67 -12.03
C ALA A 315 4.63 8.33 -11.35
N GLU A 316 5.41 7.39 -11.90
CA GLU A 316 6.76 7.07 -11.43
C GLU A 316 7.69 8.28 -11.52
N ARG A 317 7.76 8.93 -12.69
CA ARG A 317 8.60 10.13 -12.88
C ARG A 317 8.18 11.26 -11.95
N GLU A 318 6.87 11.45 -11.75
CA GLU A 318 6.35 12.46 -10.84
C GLU A 318 6.69 12.16 -9.39
N SER A 319 6.51 10.92 -8.93
CA SER A 319 6.90 10.50 -7.57
C SER A 319 8.39 10.76 -7.33
N VAL A 320 9.27 10.36 -8.25
CA VAL A 320 10.72 10.63 -8.15
C VAL A 320 11.01 12.13 -8.09
N ARG A 321 10.34 12.94 -8.93
CA ARG A 321 10.50 14.40 -8.93
C ARG A 321 10.10 15.02 -7.59
N GLN A 322 8.98 14.58 -7.04
CA GLN A 322 8.48 15.08 -5.76
C GLN A 322 9.37 14.65 -4.59
N LEU A 323 9.92 13.44 -4.60
CA LEU A 323 10.88 12.98 -3.60
C LEU A 323 12.19 13.81 -3.63
N ARG A 324 12.67 14.18 -4.82
CA ARG A 324 13.81 15.10 -4.94
C ARG A 324 13.51 16.49 -4.38
N ARG A 325 12.29 16.99 -4.61
CA ARG A 325 11.84 18.27 -4.03
C ARG A 325 11.73 18.20 -2.51
N LEU A 326 11.23 17.07 -1.98
CA LEU A 326 11.19 16.83 -0.54
C LEU A 326 12.60 16.90 0.06
N LYS A 327 13.58 16.20 -0.55
CA LYS A 327 14.99 16.23 -0.13
C LYS A 327 15.53 17.65 -0.09
N ALA A 328 15.39 18.40 -1.18
CA ALA A 328 15.88 19.78 -1.28
C ALA A 328 15.22 20.71 -0.24
N ASP A 329 13.92 20.55 0.00
CA ASP A 329 13.19 21.35 0.98
C ASP A 329 13.66 21.07 2.42
N ILE A 330 13.85 19.79 2.76
CA ILE A 330 14.42 19.40 4.06
C ILE A 330 15.81 19.99 4.26
N GLU A 331 16.69 19.83 3.27
CA GLU A 331 18.05 20.35 3.33
C GLU A 331 18.10 21.87 3.47
N GLN A 332 17.25 22.59 2.74
CA GLN A 332 17.18 24.04 2.82
C GLN A 332 16.72 24.52 4.21
N ARG A 333 15.65 23.94 4.71
CA ARG A 333 15.07 24.37 6.01
C ARG A 333 15.96 24.04 7.19
N CYS A 334 16.55 22.83 7.22
CA CYS A 334 17.44 22.48 8.31
C CYS A 334 18.74 23.29 8.34
N ARG A 335 19.21 23.84 7.17
CA ARG A 335 20.33 24.79 7.16
C ARG A 335 19.98 26.16 7.76
N GLN A 336 18.73 26.59 7.65
CA GLN A 336 18.27 27.87 8.17
C GLN A 336 18.07 27.86 9.71
N HIS A 337 18.00 26.69 10.31
CA HIS A 337 17.79 26.49 11.76
C HIS A 337 19.08 26.09 12.51
N ARG A 338 20.18 25.90 11.81
CA ARG A 338 21.54 25.78 12.36
C ARG A 338 22.22 27.14 12.42
#